data_9140097f28391c3fc8896da6ab2e730e
#
_entry.id   9140097f28391c3fc8896da6ab2e730e
#
_cell.length_a   1.000
_cell.length_b   1.000
_cell.length_c   1.000
_cell.angle_alpha   90.00
_cell.angle_beta   90.00
_cell.angle_gamma   90.00
#
_symmetry.space_group_name_H-M   'P 1'
#
loop_
_entity.id
_entity.type
_entity.pdbx_description
1 polymer ?
#
loop_
_entity_poly.entity_id
_entity_poly.type
_entity_poly.pdbx_seq_one_letter_code
_entity_poly.pdbx_strand_id
1 'polypeptide(L)'
;MEELSMKETLKAGDERKVEEDFFQYIVIRLGDEQYGIDIRYIDNIVRMQHITRVPKVPAYLKGVINLRGEVLPVMSLRIKMGLEADEMTRATRIIILKQEQQGSVGIIVDEVKEVVTLGSSEIEKLSQNTGESRKSFITGVGKHNGELISLLDLNSITLEENA
;
A
#
# COMPACT_ATOMS: atom_id res chain seq x y z
N MET A 1 11.49 4.94 -37.48
CA MET A 1 11.03 5.08 -37.16
C MET A 1 10.42 5.21 -36.82
N GLU A 2 10.32 5.15 -36.63
CA GLU A 2 9.64 5.35 -36.18
C GLU A 2 9.45 5.41 -35.38
N GLU A 3 9.72 5.36 -34.79
CA GLU A 3 9.45 5.66 -34.00
C GLU A 3 9.76 6.38 -33.75
N LEU A 4 10.32 6.73 -34.01
CA LEU A 4 10.37 7.60 -33.71
C LEU A 4 9.99 8.28 -33.95
N SER A 5 9.78 8.01 -34.31
CA SER A 5 9.14 8.72 -34.46
C SER A 5 8.25 9.15 -33.96
N MET A 6 8.07 8.71 -33.36
CA MET A 6 7.24 9.14 -32.62
C MET A 6 7.64 9.88 -31.67
N LYS A 7 8.57 9.97 -31.44
CA LYS A 7 8.91 10.69 -30.61
C LYS A 7 9.42 11.81 -31.06
N GLU A 8 9.63 12.10 -32.02
CA GLU A 8 9.90 13.07 -32.48
C GLU A 8 9.04 13.83 -32.93
N THR A 9 8.62 13.62 -33.03
CA THR A 9 7.69 14.32 -33.30
C THR A 9 7.18 15.00 -32.23
N LEU A 10 7.52 14.98 -31.61
CA LEU A 10 7.03 15.53 -30.62
C LEU A 10 7.67 16.48 -30.23
N LYS A 11 8.55 16.91 -30.69
CA LYS A 11 8.92 17.53 -30.32
C LYS A 11 8.95 18.43 -30.39
N ALA A 12 9.17 18.85 -30.86
CA ALA A 12 9.02 19.54 -30.77
C ALA A 12 8.53 20.24 -30.49
N GLY A 13 8.48 20.33 -30.39
CA GLY A 13 8.10 20.54 -29.77
C GLY A 13 7.84 20.70 -29.17
N ASP A 14 7.82 20.82 -29.14
CA ASP A 14 7.56 20.52 -28.29
C ASP A 14 7.65 20.23 -27.77
N GLU A 15 7.86 20.23 -27.95
CA GLU A 15 7.99 19.79 -27.29
C GLU A 15 8.24 19.59 -26.36
N ARG A 16 8.49 19.90 -26.18
CA ARG A 16 8.66 19.53 -25.25
C ARG A 16 7.70 19.23 -24.44
N LYS A 17 7.69 18.34 -24.32
CA LYS A 17 6.71 17.85 -23.51
C LYS A 17 7.24 17.40 -22.20
N VAL A 18 6.58 17.69 -21.13
CA VAL A 18 6.98 17.20 -19.81
C VAL A 18 6.67 15.72 -19.74
N GLU A 19 7.67 14.94 -19.39
CA GLU A 19 7.47 13.54 -19.21
C GLU A 19 6.83 13.27 -17.88
N GLU A 20 5.92 12.34 -17.87
CA GLU A 20 5.18 11.98 -16.66
C GLU A 20 5.61 10.60 -16.21
N ASP A 21 5.92 10.49 -14.93
CA ASP A 21 6.20 9.19 -14.33
C ASP A 21 4.91 8.46 -14.02
N PHE A 22 4.96 7.15 -14.12
CA PHE A 22 3.80 6.31 -13.83
C PHE A 22 4.16 5.31 -12.74
N PHE A 23 3.18 5.07 -11.88
CA PHE A 23 3.36 4.19 -10.74
C PHE A 23 2.20 3.21 -10.69
N GLN A 24 2.47 2.00 -10.27
CA GLN A 24 1.44 0.99 -10.14
C GLN A 24 1.16 0.73 -8.67
N TYR A 25 -0.12 0.62 -8.37
CA TYR A 25 -0.58 0.38 -7.01
C TYR A 25 -1.57 -0.77 -7.01
N ILE A 26 -1.51 -1.57 -5.96
CA ILE A 26 -2.58 -2.51 -5.69
C ILE A 26 -3.58 -1.79 -4.81
N VAL A 27 -4.82 -1.76 -5.26
CA VAL A 27 -5.89 -1.09 -4.53
C VAL A 27 -6.52 -2.09 -3.58
N ILE A 28 -6.56 -1.72 -2.32
CA ILE A 28 -7.18 -2.51 -1.28
C ILE A 28 -8.32 -1.72 -0.67
N ARG A 29 -9.18 -2.43 0.04
CA ARG A 29 -10.29 -1.82 0.73
C ARG A 29 -10.16 -2.05 2.23
N LEU A 30 -10.41 -1.01 3.00
CA LEU A 30 -10.60 -1.08 4.44
C LEU A 30 -11.90 -0.35 4.73
N GLY A 31 -12.91 -1.09 5.19
CA GLY A 31 -14.21 -0.50 5.36
C GLY A 31 -14.74 -0.03 4.02
N ASP A 32 -15.11 1.23 3.97
CA ASP A 32 -15.67 1.82 2.74
C ASP A 32 -14.65 2.57 1.92
N GLU A 33 -13.38 2.59 2.33
CA GLU A 33 -12.39 3.42 1.69
C GLU A 33 -11.36 2.59 0.98
N GLN A 34 -10.80 3.16 -0.07
CA GLN A 34 -9.80 2.51 -0.89
C GLN A 34 -8.43 3.09 -0.61
N TYR A 35 -7.45 2.21 -0.57
CA TYR A 35 -6.05 2.58 -0.33
C TYR A 35 -5.19 1.92 -1.39
N GLY A 36 -4.06 2.55 -1.67
CA GLY A 36 -3.14 2.03 -2.68
C GLY A 36 -1.81 1.67 -2.06
N ILE A 37 -1.29 0.52 -2.44
CA ILE A 37 0.01 0.05 -2.00
C ILE A 37 0.89 -0.06 -3.23
N ASP A 38 2.05 0.62 -3.19
CA ASP A 38 3.00 0.57 -4.30
C ASP A 38 3.41 -0.88 -4.55
N ILE A 39 3.20 -1.33 -5.77
CA ILE A 39 3.40 -2.74 -6.10
C ILE A 39 4.86 -3.16 -5.92
N ARG A 40 5.79 -2.23 -5.95
CA ARG A 40 7.21 -2.57 -5.80
C ARG A 40 7.53 -3.14 -4.43
N TYR A 41 6.70 -2.86 -3.43
CA TYR A 41 6.96 -3.32 -2.06
C TYR A 41 6.20 -4.59 -1.72
N ILE A 42 5.46 -5.14 -2.65
CA ILE A 42 4.65 -6.33 -2.39
C ILE A 42 5.39 -7.55 -2.86
N ASP A 43 5.56 -8.50 -1.94
CA ASP A 43 6.17 -9.77 -2.26
C ASP A 43 5.12 -10.78 -2.68
N ASN A 44 4.00 -10.81 -1.96
CA ASN A 44 3.00 -11.84 -2.18
C ASN A 44 1.68 -11.42 -1.55
N ILE A 45 0.60 -12.02 -2.01
CA ILE A 45 -0.72 -11.83 -1.43
C ILE A 45 -1.27 -13.22 -1.16
N VAL A 46 -1.62 -13.48 0.09
CA VAL A 46 -2.07 -14.81 0.48
C VAL A 46 -3.41 -14.72 1.19
N ARG A 47 -4.12 -15.82 1.20
CA ARG A 47 -5.37 -15.92 1.94
C ARG A 47 -5.08 -15.93 3.43
N MET A 48 -6.12 -15.63 4.19
CA MET A 48 -6.00 -15.74 5.64
C MET A 48 -5.64 -17.16 6.02
N GLN A 49 -4.77 -17.26 6.99
CA GLN A 49 -4.34 -18.53 7.51
C GLN A 49 -4.13 -18.39 9.01
N HIS A 50 -3.82 -19.49 9.66
CA HIS A 50 -3.68 -19.48 11.10
C HIS A 50 -2.56 -18.54 11.54
N ILE A 51 -2.88 -17.66 12.48
CA ILE A 51 -1.93 -16.72 13.04
C ILE A 51 -1.63 -17.15 14.47
N THR A 52 -0.37 -17.37 14.76
CA THR A 52 0.05 -17.72 16.10
C THR A 52 0.27 -16.44 16.90
N ARG A 53 -0.44 -16.30 17.99
CA ARG A 53 -0.38 -15.08 18.78
C ARG A 53 0.92 -15.01 19.55
N VAL A 54 1.39 -13.78 19.72
CA VAL A 54 2.61 -13.50 20.47
C VAL A 54 2.22 -12.61 21.64
N PRO A 55 2.66 -12.94 22.86
CA PRO A 55 2.26 -12.12 24.02
C PRO A 55 3.03 -10.81 24.07
N LYS A 56 2.43 -9.82 24.72
CA LYS A 56 3.08 -8.56 25.05
C LYS A 56 3.54 -7.77 23.84
N VAL A 57 2.70 -7.77 22.80
CA VAL A 57 2.98 -6.98 21.61
C VAL A 57 1.90 -5.93 21.46
N PRO A 58 2.13 -4.89 20.65
CA PRO A 58 1.08 -3.89 20.44
C PRO A 58 -0.16 -4.52 19.85
N ALA A 59 -1.29 -3.87 20.06
CA ALA A 59 -2.57 -4.42 19.64
C ALA A 59 -2.63 -4.68 18.14
N TYR A 60 -1.95 -3.88 17.33
CA TYR A 60 -2.01 -4.06 15.89
C TYR A 60 -1.26 -5.30 15.43
N LEU A 61 -0.33 -5.82 16.21
CA LEU A 61 0.42 -7.01 15.83
C LEU A 61 -0.35 -8.23 16.25
N LYS A 62 -0.92 -8.93 15.26
CA LYS A 62 -1.80 -10.04 15.52
C LYS A 62 -1.06 -11.34 15.85
N GLY A 63 0.19 -11.44 15.43
CA GLY A 63 0.97 -12.63 15.69
C GLY A 63 1.90 -12.89 14.51
N VAL A 64 2.19 -14.17 14.31
CA VAL A 64 3.09 -14.59 13.23
C VAL A 64 2.44 -15.70 12.44
N ILE A 65 2.85 -15.80 11.18
CA ILE A 65 2.48 -16.93 10.33
C ILE A 65 3.75 -17.60 9.84
N ASN A 66 3.61 -18.85 9.45
CA ASN A 66 4.69 -19.58 8.81
C ASN A 66 4.34 -19.70 7.33
N LEU A 67 5.15 -19.07 6.49
CA LEU A 67 4.92 -19.09 5.06
C LEU A 67 6.15 -19.67 4.39
N ARG A 68 5.99 -20.89 3.87
CA ARG A 68 7.08 -21.57 3.17
C ARG A 68 8.34 -21.68 4.00
N GLY A 69 8.15 -21.97 5.28
CA GLY A 69 9.29 -22.14 6.17
C GLY A 69 9.83 -20.88 6.79
N GLU A 70 9.27 -19.75 6.41
CA GLU A 70 9.69 -18.46 6.96
C GLU A 70 8.62 -17.95 7.93
N VAL A 71 9.04 -17.59 9.14
CA VAL A 71 8.12 -17.04 10.13
C VAL A 71 8.14 -15.53 10.00
N LEU A 72 6.96 -14.94 9.80
CA LEU A 72 6.91 -13.50 9.67
C LEU A 72 5.74 -12.92 10.47
N PRO A 73 5.91 -11.69 10.94
CA PRO A 73 4.84 -11.03 11.71
C PRO A 73 3.70 -10.59 10.81
N VAL A 74 2.50 -10.55 11.40
CA VAL A 74 1.30 -10.12 10.69
C VAL A 74 0.62 -9.07 11.53
N MET A 75 0.37 -7.92 10.92
CA MET A 75 -0.27 -6.83 11.63
C MET A 75 -1.61 -6.49 10.98
N SER A 76 -2.49 -5.94 11.80
CA SER A 76 -3.77 -5.44 11.34
C SER A 76 -3.58 -4.02 10.85
N LEU A 77 -3.79 -3.78 9.57
CA LEU A 77 -3.70 -2.44 9.05
C LEU A 77 -4.79 -1.56 9.65
N ARG A 78 -5.98 -2.13 9.84
CA ARG A 78 -7.07 -1.39 10.45
C ARG A 78 -6.68 -0.86 11.83
N ILE A 79 -6.19 -1.74 12.68
CA ILE A 79 -5.86 -1.32 14.04
C ILE A 79 -4.70 -0.34 14.03
N LYS A 80 -3.71 -0.58 13.18
CA LYS A 80 -2.57 0.34 13.10
C LYS A 80 -3.02 1.74 12.76
N MET A 81 -4.04 1.88 11.92
CA MET A 81 -4.53 3.18 11.48
C MET A 81 -5.65 3.72 12.35
N GLY A 82 -5.96 3.06 13.45
CA GLY A 82 -6.99 3.56 14.34
C GLY A 82 -8.41 3.24 13.93
N LEU A 83 -8.58 2.28 13.05
CA LEU A 83 -9.90 1.87 12.60
C LEU A 83 -10.38 0.72 13.46
N GLU A 84 -11.64 0.35 13.26
CA GLU A 84 -12.22 -0.77 13.97
C GLU A 84 -11.54 -2.07 13.59
N ALA A 85 -11.56 -3.04 14.50
CA ALA A 85 -10.89 -4.32 14.31
C ALA A 85 -11.38 -5.02 13.06
N ASP A 86 -10.54 -5.93 12.56
CA ASP A 86 -10.86 -6.69 11.37
C ASP A 86 -12.03 -7.61 11.58
N GLU A 87 -12.84 -7.76 10.54
CA GLU A 87 -13.83 -8.81 10.45
C GLU A 87 -13.42 -9.72 9.32
N MET A 88 -13.19 -10.97 9.63
CA MET A 88 -12.70 -11.90 8.61
C MET A 88 -13.84 -12.31 7.70
N THR A 89 -13.64 -12.15 6.41
CA THR A 89 -14.55 -12.61 5.39
C THR A 89 -13.78 -13.43 4.39
N ARG A 90 -14.48 -13.92 3.37
CA ARG A 90 -13.80 -14.63 2.30
C ARG A 90 -12.85 -13.74 1.52
N ALA A 91 -13.10 -12.44 1.53
CA ALA A 91 -12.28 -11.49 0.77
C ALA A 91 -11.02 -11.09 1.52
N THR A 92 -10.94 -11.35 2.81
CA THR A 92 -9.80 -10.93 3.62
C THR A 92 -8.51 -11.56 3.10
N ARG A 93 -7.46 -10.74 3.06
CA ARG A 93 -6.16 -11.19 2.56
C ARG A 93 -5.05 -10.68 3.43
N ILE A 94 -3.92 -11.36 3.36
CA ILE A 94 -2.67 -10.87 3.96
C ILE A 94 -1.75 -10.50 2.82
N ILE A 95 -1.29 -9.25 2.83
CA ILE A 95 -0.32 -8.79 1.85
C ILE A 95 1.04 -8.84 2.48
N ILE A 96 1.95 -9.59 1.87
CA ILE A 96 3.31 -9.73 2.38
C ILE A 96 4.15 -8.63 1.75
N LEU A 97 4.71 -7.79 2.60
CA LEU A 97 5.53 -6.67 2.18
C LEU A 97 7.00 -6.99 2.35
N LYS A 98 7.79 -6.58 1.38
CA LYS A 98 9.24 -6.72 1.45
C LYS A 98 9.81 -5.52 2.17
N GLN A 99 10.72 -5.78 3.09
CA GLN A 99 11.47 -4.73 3.74
C GLN A 99 12.92 -5.12 3.71
N GLU A 100 13.75 -4.17 3.29
CA GLU A 100 15.15 -4.50 3.07
C GLU A 100 15.89 -4.86 4.34
N GLN A 101 15.56 -4.21 5.43
CA GLN A 101 16.36 -4.37 6.64
C GLN A 101 15.66 -5.16 7.72
N GLN A 102 14.36 -5.32 7.64
CA GLN A 102 13.61 -5.92 8.72
C GLN A 102 12.95 -7.23 8.35
N GLY A 103 13.19 -7.69 7.12
CA GLY A 103 12.51 -8.88 6.65
C GLY A 103 11.09 -8.56 6.23
N SER A 104 10.32 -9.61 5.96
CA SER A 104 8.97 -9.44 5.46
C SER A 104 7.97 -9.25 6.59
N VAL A 105 6.90 -8.56 6.31
CA VAL A 105 5.80 -8.39 7.24
C VAL A 105 4.50 -8.52 6.46
N GLY A 106 3.50 -9.14 7.08
CA GLY A 106 2.19 -9.25 6.47
C GLY A 106 1.25 -8.23 7.04
N ILE A 107 0.39 -7.69 6.19
CA ILE A 107 -0.67 -6.79 6.65
C ILE A 107 -2.01 -7.36 6.23
N ILE A 108 -2.98 -7.28 7.14
CA ILE A 108 -4.33 -7.79 6.90
C ILE A 108 -5.16 -6.68 6.28
N VAL A 109 -5.79 -6.97 5.16
CA VAL A 109 -6.67 -6.01 4.49
C VAL A 109 -8.02 -6.67 4.24
N ASP A 110 -9.06 -5.84 4.14
CA ASP A 110 -10.41 -6.35 3.94
C ASP A 110 -10.57 -7.04 2.60
N GLU A 111 -9.95 -6.47 1.58
CA GLU A 111 -10.15 -6.98 0.23
C GLU A 111 -9.07 -6.39 -0.67
N VAL A 112 -8.60 -7.18 -1.63
CA VAL A 112 -7.73 -6.69 -2.70
C VAL A 112 -8.60 -6.52 -3.93
N LYS A 113 -8.61 -5.32 -4.51
CA LYS A 113 -9.53 -5.03 -5.60
C LYS A 113 -8.88 -5.14 -6.97
N GLU A 114 -7.83 -4.39 -7.22
CA GLU A 114 -7.27 -4.36 -8.58
C GLU A 114 -5.92 -3.67 -8.54
N VAL A 115 -5.22 -3.73 -9.66
CA VAL A 115 -4.00 -2.97 -9.87
C VAL A 115 -4.33 -1.78 -10.76
N VAL A 116 -3.90 -0.60 -10.36
CA VAL A 116 -4.10 0.61 -11.15
C VAL A 116 -2.76 1.24 -11.45
N THR A 117 -2.71 1.96 -12.56
CA THR A 117 -1.54 2.74 -12.93
C THR A 117 -1.91 4.21 -12.85
N LEU A 118 -1.13 4.97 -12.09
CA LEU A 118 -1.37 6.39 -11.91
C LEU A 118 -0.17 7.16 -12.40
N GLY A 119 -0.43 8.20 -13.21
CA GLY A 119 0.61 9.13 -13.57
C GLY A 119 0.83 10.12 -12.45
N SER A 120 2.00 10.72 -12.42
CA SER A 120 2.30 11.68 -11.37
C SER A 120 1.31 12.84 -11.36
N SER A 121 0.72 13.17 -12.50
CA SER A 121 -0.27 14.25 -12.54
C SER A 121 -1.59 13.84 -11.89
N GLU A 122 -1.82 12.55 -11.68
CA GLU A 122 -3.04 12.07 -11.04
C GLU A 122 -2.87 11.87 -9.54
N ILE A 123 -1.72 12.21 -9.01
CA ILE A 123 -1.42 12.00 -7.60
C ILE A 123 -1.19 13.37 -6.96
N GLU A 124 -1.93 13.62 -5.91
CA GLU A 124 -1.74 14.84 -5.11
C GLU A 124 -1.03 14.44 -3.83
N LYS A 125 0.15 15.00 -3.61
CA LYS A 125 0.91 14.69 -2.42
C LYS A 125 0.35 15.45 -1.24
N LEU A 126 0.39 14.80 -0.08
CA LEU A 126 -0.13 15.39 1.13
C LEU A 126 0.99 15.96 1.97
N SER A 127 0.66 17.06 2.67
CA SER A 127 1.58 17.64 3.63
C SER A 127 1.73 16.70 4.80
N GLN A 128 2.94 16.68 5.37
CA GLN A 128 3.21 15.80 6.48
C GLN A 128 2.86 16.40 7.83
N ASN A 129 2.35 17.60 7.84
CA ASN A 129 2.06 18.30 9.09
C ASN A 129 0.58 18.36 9.38
N THR A 130 -0.08 17.24 9.37
CA THR A 130 -1.52 17.27 9.55
C THR A 130 -1.94 17.16 10.99
N GLY A 131 -1.17 16.47 11.81
CA GLY A 131 -1.54 16.30 13.20
C GLY A 131 -2.52 15.17 13.45
N GLU A 132 -3.09 14.60 12.42
CA GLU A 132 -4.00 13.47 12.60
C GLU A 132 -3.23 12.19 12.38
N SER A 133 -3.40 11.24 13.31
CA SER A 133 -2.61 10.03 13.27
C SER A 133 -2.83 9.24 11.99
N ARG A 134 -4.06 9.21 11.49
CA ARG A 134 -4.34 8.44 10.29
C ARG A 134 -3.67 9.04 9.06
N LYS A 135 -3.57 10.34 9.00
CA LYS A 135 -2.95 10.99 7.85
C LYS A 135 -1.46 10.80 7.80
N SER A 136 -0.83 10.44 8.91
CA SER A 136 0.61 10.18 8.90
C SER A 136 0.96 8.92 8.15
N PHE A 137 -0.03 8.08 7.83
CA PHE A 137 0.22 6.84 7.08
C PHE A 137 -0.07 7.00 5.59
N ILE A 138 -0.39 8.21 5.14
CA ILE A 138 -0.78 8.44 3.76
C ILE A 138 0.14 9.48 3.16
N THR A 139 0.74 9.13 2.01
CA THR A 139 1.67 10.04 1.33
C THR A 139 0.98 10.91 0.31
N GLY A 140 -0.16 10.49 -0.19
CA GLY A 140 -0.85 11.24 -1.22
C GLY A 140 -2.17 10.60 -1.54
N VAL A 141 -2.88 11.22 -2.47
CA VAL A 141 -4.18 10.75 -2.91
C VAL A 141 -4.15 10.68 -4.43
N GLY A 142 -4.51 9.52 -4.96
CA GLY A 142 -4.60 9.32 -6.39
C GLY A 142 -6.04 9.37 -6.86
N LYS A 143 -6.22 9.78 -8.09
CA LYS A 143 -7.53 9.78 -8.72
C LYS A 143 -7.56 8.74 -9.82
N HIS A 144 -8.56 7.89 -9.79
CA HIS A 144 -8.70 6.84 -10.79
C HIS A 144 -10.17 6.62 -11.06
N ASN A 145 -10.59 6.87 -12.30
CA ASN A 145 -11.98 6.69 -12.71
C ASN A 145 -12.96 7.40 -11.79
N GLY A 146 -12.61 8.62 -11.40
CA GLY A 146 -13.48 9.43 -10.55
C GLY A 146 -13.45 9.08 -9.09
N GLU A 147 -12.66 8.10 -8.69
CA GLU A 147 -12.57 7.68 -7.30
C GLU A 147 -11.23 8.08 -6.72
N LEU A 148 -11.22 8.27 -5.41
CA LEU A 148 -10.01 8.66 -4.71
C LEU A 148 -9.41 7.44 -4.04
N ILE A 149 -8.09 7.32 -4.14
CA ILE A 149 -7.33 6.23 -3.56
C ILE A 149 -6.26 6.87 -2.69
N SER A 150 -6.28 6.56 -1.40
CA SER A 150 -5.29 7.08 -0.46
C SER A 150 -4.04 6.21 -0.54
N LEU A 151 -2.91 6.82 -0.88
CA LEU A 151 -1.68 6.06 -1.09
C LEU A 151 -0.94 5.92 0.23
N LEU A 152 -0.61 4.69 0.58
CA LEU A 152 -0.06 4.37 1.90
C LEU A 152 1.44 4.59 1.93
N ASP A 153 1.90 5.10 3.06
CA ASP A 153 3.32 5.21 3.35
C ASP A 153 3.74 3.97 4.13
N LEU A 154 4.32 3.02 3.43
CA LEU A 154 4.60 1.73 4.03
C LEU A 154 5.66 1.83 5.13
N ASN A 155 6.58 2.76 5.00
CA ASN A 155 7.57 2.95 6.06
C ASN A 155 6.91 3.35 7.37
N SER A 156 5.95 4.27 7.30
CA SER A 156 5.25 4.69 8.51
C SER A 156 4.40 3.56 9.09
N ILE A 157 3.77 2.78 8.21
CA ILE A 157 2.88 1.72 8.65
C ILE A 157 3.65 0.63 9.37
N THR A 158 4.81 0.26 8.85
CA THR A 158 5.57 -0.85 9.39
C THR A 158 6.54 -0.44 10.47
N LEU A 159 6.66 0.84 10.75
CA LEU A 159 7.56 1.32 11.78
C LEU A 159 7.07 0.85 13.14
N GLU A 160 7.96 0.24 13.90
CA GLU A 160 7.62 -0.17 15.24
C GLU A 160 7.49 1.02 16.15
N GLU A 161 6.45 0.98 16.97
CA GLU A 161 6.27 2.04 17.94
C GLU A 161 7.03 1.71 19.19
N ASN A 162 7.74 2.69 19.68
CA ASN A 162 8.39 2.57 20.96
C ASN A 162 7.38 2.95 22.02
N ALA A 163 6.99 1.98 22.76
CA ALA A 163 5.96 2.18 23.78
C ALA A 163 6.47 3.10 24.89
#